data_9d56779ef17e02ec9513ee8abf37d446
#
_entry.id   9d56779ef17e02ec9513ee8abf37d446
#
_cell.length_a   1.000
_cell.length_b   1.000
_cell.length_c   1.000
_cell.angle_alpha   90.00
_cell.angle_beta   90.00
_cell.angle_gamma   90.00
#
_symmetry.space_group_name_H-M   'P 1'
#
loop_
_entity.id
_entity.type
_entity.pdbx_description
1 polymer ?
#
loop_
_entity_poly.entity_id
_entity_poly.type
_entity_poly.pdbx_seq_one_letter_code
_entity_poly.pdbx_strand_id
1 'polypeptide(L)'
;MGMAVVTLKKGEGRLLKSGGMWIFDNEIDTVMGNFENGDIVLVHDFDGYPMGRGFINTNSKITVRLMTRDENVDINEELLEKRVRDAWEYRKKVVDTGCCRLIFAEADFLPGIVVDKFSDVLVVQSLALGIDRFKETIVELLRKVLAEDGITIRGVYERSDVKDRKSVV
;
A
#
# COMPACT_ATOMS: atom_id res chain seq x y z
N MET A 1 -15.17 17.98 -2.71
CA MET A 1 -14.08 18.43 -1.84
C MET A 1 -12.78 17.76 -2.27
N GLY A 2 -11.69 18.50 -2.34
CA GLY A 2 -10.40 17.96 -2.76
C GLY A 2 -9.73 17.13 -1.68
N MET A 3 -8.77 16.31 -2.10
CA MET A 3 -7.90 15.60 -1.16
C MET A 3 -7.09 16.58 -0.30
N ALA A 4 -6.79 16.20 0.92
CA ALA A 4 -5.83 16.94 1.73
C ALA A 4 -4.44 16.88 1.10
N VAL A 5 -3.64 17.90 1.33
CA VAL A 5 -2.29 18.04 0.78
C VAL A 5 -1.28 18.06 1.93
N VAL A 6 -0.37 17.09 1.88
CA VAL A 6 0.79 17.02 2.78
C VAL A 6 1.96 17.73 2.11
N THR A 7 2.51 18.76 2.77
CA THR A 7 3.68 19.48 2.27
C THR A 7 4.88 19.15 3.14
N LEU A 8 5.98 18.77 2.51
CA LEU A 8 7.21 18.41 3.21
C LEU A 8 8.00 19.66 3.61
N LYS A 9 8.79 19.55 4.67
CA LYS A 9 9.73 20.59 5.08
C LYS A 9 10.81 20.79 4.02
N LYS A 10 11.39 21.99 4.02
CA LYS A 10 12.49 22.33 3.10
C LYS A 10 13.64 21.34 3.27
N GLY A 11 14.09 20.78 2.16
CA GLY A 11 15.19 19.81 2.13
C GLY A 11 14.82 18.39 2.54
N GLU A 12 13.58 18.14 2.92
CA GLU A 12 13.09 16.81 3.26
C GLU A 12 12.54 16.07 2.05
N GLY A 13 12.15 14.80 2.24
CA GLY A 13 11.69 13.94 1.16
C GLY A 13 12.83 13.19 0.45
N ARG A 14 13.97 13.07 1.08
CA ARG A 14 15.15 12.39 0.49
C ARG A 14 14.87 10.94 0.17
N LEU A 15 14.19 10.23 1.07
CA LEU A 15 13.83 8.84 0.86
C LEU A 15 12.91 8.68 -0.34
N LEU A 16 11.90 9.54 -0.49
CA LEU A 16 11.03 9.54 -1.65
C LEU A 16 11.80 9.79 -2.95
N LYS A 17 12.66 10.79 -2.95
CA LYS A 17 13.47 11.16 -4.12
C LYS A 17 14.44 10.06 -4.54
N SER A 18 14.87 9.22 -3.61
CA SER A 18 15.76 8.09 -3.88
C SER A 18 15.02 6.79 -4.20
N GLY A 19 13.71 6.82 -4.32
CA GLY A 19 12.90 5.65 -4.69
C GLY A 19 12.13 5.01 -3.54
N GLY A 20 12.26 5.51 -2.31
CA GLY A 20 11.47 5.05 -1.18
C GLY A 20 10.03 5.51 -1.25
N MET A 21 9.18 4.93 -0.38
CA MET A 21 7.74 5.17 -0.41
C MET A 21 7.20 5.67 0.94
N TRP A 22 8.06 5.99 1.89
CA TRP A 22 7.68 6.39 3.24
C TRP A 22 8.02 7.85 3.50
N ILE A 23 7.10 8.53 4.19
CA ILE A 23 7.29 9.87 4.73
C ILE A 23 7.12 9.80 6.24
N PHE A 24 8.17 10.18 6.96
CA PHE A 24 8.16 10.20 8.42
C PHE A 24 7.52 11.49 8.94
N ASP A 25 7.01 11.45 10.16
CA ASP A 25 6.34 12.57 10.83
C ASP A 25 7.19 13.84 10.88
N ASN A 26 8.49 13.69 11.10
CA ASN A 26 9.42 14.83 11.19
C ASN A 26 9.75 15.48 9.84
N GLU A 27 9.35 14.86 8.72
CA GLU A 27 9.55 15.42 7.39
C GLU A 27 8.41 16.32 6.94
N ILE A 28 7.28 16.31 7.66
CA ILE A 28 6.06 17.03 7.29
C ILE A 28 6.05 18.43 7.88
N ASP A 29 5.83 19.43 7.02
CA ASP A 29 5.64 20.82 7.42
C ASP A 29 4.17 21.10 7.75
N THR A 30 3.28 20.87 6.78
CA THR A 30 1.84 21.14 6.91
C THR A 30 1.00 20.05 6.27
N VAL A 31 -0.23 19.91 6.79
CA VAL A 31 -1.30 19.17 6.13
C VAL A 31 -2.48 20.12 5.96
N MET A 32 -2.85 20.42 4.73
CA MET A 32 -3.96 21.31 4.41
C MET A 32 -5.16 20.52 3.90
N GLY A 33 -6.32 20.87 4.39
CA GLY A 33 -7.57 20.20 4.05
C GLY A 33 -8.02 19.23 5.16
N ASN A 34 -9.24 18.76 5.02
CA ASN A 34 -9.81 17.79 5.95
C ASN A 34 -9.43 16.38 5.58
N PHE A 35 -9.06 15.60 6.58
CA PHE A 35 -8.74 14.18 6.38
C PHE A 35 -9.03 13.38 7.66
N GLU A 36 -9.21 12.10 7.47
CA GLU A 36 -9.19 11.09 8.52
C GLU A 36 -8.00 10.15 8.29
N ASN A 37 -7.46 9.58 9.36
CA ASN A 37 -6.39 8.60 9.23
C ASN A 37 -6.86 7.40 8.38
N GLY A 38 -6.04 7.01 7.44
CA GLY A 38 -6.36 6.02 6.42
C GLY A 38 -6.79 6.61 5.08
N ASP A 39 -7.04 7.91 5.02
CA ASP A 39 -7.40 8.59 3.77
C ASP A 39 -6.23 8.66 2.79
N ILE A 40 -6.57 8.83 1.52
CA ILE A 40 -5.62 9.13 0.46
C ILE A 40 -5.37 10.64 0.46
N VAL A 41 -4.10 11.02 0.44
CA VAL A 41 -3.67 12.43 0.42
C VAL A 41 -2.69 12.66 -0.74
N LEU A 42 -2.62 13.91 -1.20
CA LEU A 42 -1.57 14.38 -2.08
C LEU A 42 -0.32 14.70 -1.27
N VAL A 43 0.84 14.48 -1.86
CA VAL A 43 2.12 14.85 -1.26
C VAL A 43 2.86 15.81 -2.17
N HIS A 44 3.24 16.96 -1.63
CA HIS A 44 4.06 17.97 -2.31
C HIS A 44 5.36 18.19 -1.54
N ASP A 45 6.43 18.53 -2.24
CA ASP A 45 7.63 19.01 -1.60
C ASP A 45 7.43 20.45 -1.08
N PHE A 46 8.46 21.01 -0.46
CA PHE A 46 8.38 22.38 0.11
C PHE A 46 8.05 23.44 -0.94
N ASP A 47 8.50 23.26 -2.17
CA ASP A 47 8.27 24.20 -3.28
C ASP A 47 6.95 23.96 -4.01
N GLY A 48 6.14 23.02 -3.56
CA GLY A 48 4.84 22.68 -4.16
C GLY A 48 4.92 21.69 -5.32
N TYR A 49 6.09 21.09 -5.53
CA TYR A 49 6.22 20.05 -6.57
C TYR A 49 5.50 18.77 -6.13
N PRO A 50 4.62 18.22 -6.99
CA PRO A 50 3.88 17.00 -6.64
C PRO A 50 4.79 15.78 -6.58
N MET A 51 4.69 15.05 -5.47
CA MET A 51 5.47 13.85 -5.22
C MET A 51 4.66 12.57 -5.40
N GLY A 52 3.34 12.68 -5.38
CA GLY A 52 2.42 11.55 -5.56
C GLY A 52 1.23 11.54 -4.61
N ARG A 53 0.61 10.38 -4.47
CA ARG A 53 -0.53 10.12 -3.57
C ARG A 53 -0.22 8.95 -2.67
N GLY A 54 -0.71 9.00 -1.44
CA GLY A 54 -0.53 7.92 -0.48
C GLY A 54 -1.53 7.94 0.64
N PHE A 55 -1.38 7.02 1.57
CA PHE A 55 -2.24 6.91 2.75
C PHE A 55 -1.61 7.64 3.93
N ILE A 56 -2.41 8.43 4.64
CA ILE A 56 -1.99 9.15 5.84
C ILE A 56 -2.41 8.44 7.12
N ASN A 57 -1.51 8.39 8.10
CA ASN A 57 -1.81 8.00 9.47
C ASN A 57 -0.92 8.82 10.42
N THR A 58 -1.50 9.82 11.07
CA THR A 58 -0.77 10.70 11.99
C THR A 58 -0.40 10.03 13.31
N ASN A 59 -0.93 8.85 13.61
CA ASN A 59 -0.57 8.06 14.78
C ASN A 59 0.68 7.18 14.55
N SER A 60 1.18 7.13 13.31
CA SER A 60 2.35 6.37 12.94
C SER A 60 3.53 7.29 12.66
N LYS A 61 4.75 6.87 13.01
CA LYS A 61 5.99 7.58 12.63
C LYS A 61 6.16 7.59 11.11
N ILE A 62 5.74 6.54 10.44
CA ILE A 62 5.60 6.52 8.98
C ILE A 62 4.22 7.12 8.68
N THR A 63 4.17 8.43 8.63
CA THR A 63 2.90 9.17 8.57
C THR A 63 2.22 9.05 7.22
N VAL A 64 2.99 9.00 6.13
CA VAL A 64 2.44 8.74 4.79
C VAL A 64 3.17 7.59 4.14
N ARG A 65 2.40 6.64 3.61
CA ARG A 65 2.90 5.57 2.74
C ARG A 65 2.44 5.87 1.33
N LEU A 66 3.40 6.16 0.46
CA LEU A 66 3.10 6.53 -0.92
C LEU A 66 2.55 5.34 -1.69
N MET A 67 1.47 5.56 -2.41
CA MET A 67 0.81 4.53 -3.23
C MET A 67 1.20 4.68 -4.71
N THR A 68 1.31 5.91 -5.18
CA THR A 68 1.75 6.23 -6.54
C THR A 68 2.57 7.51 -6.53
N ARG A 69 3.53 7.59 -7.45
CA ARG A 69 4.36 8.79 -7.63
C ARG A 69 3.72 9.79 -8.59
N ASP A 70 2.69 9.37 -9.30
CA ASP A 70 1.95 10.24 -10.22
C ASP A 70 0.72 10.77 -9.50
N GLU A 71 0.65 12.09 -9.33
CA GLU A 71 -0.48 12.75 -8.66
C GLU A 71 -1.80 12.63 -9.43
N ASN A 72 -1.75 12.26 -10.70
CA ASN A 72 -2.92 12.13 -11.56
C ASN A 72 -3.49 10.70 -11.62
N VAL A 73 -2.79 9.74 -11.01
CA VAL A 73 -3.24 8.35 -10.97
C VAL A 73 -4.19 8.16 -9.80
N ASP A 74 -5.41 7.72 -10.09
CA ASP A 74 -6.37 7.38 -9.07
C ASP A 74 -6.04 6.04 -8.41
N ILE A 75 -6.18 6.00 -7.10
CA ILE A 75 -6.03 4.76 -6.33
C ILE A 75 -7.39 4.07 -6.33
N ASN A 76 -7.58 3.18 -7.28
CA ASN A 76 -8.83 2.48 -7.55
C ASN A 76 -8.58 0.98 -7.78
N GLU A 77 -9.65 0.25 -8.04
CA GLU A 77 -9.60 -1.19 -8.27
C GLU A 77 -8.73 -1.56 -9.48
N GLU A 78 -8.76 -0.76 -10.54
CA GLU A 78 -7.95 -0.98 -11.74
C GLU A 78 -6.45 -0.94 -11.42
N LEU A 79 -6.01 0.05 -10.63
CA LEU A 79 -4.61 0.15 -10.17
C LEU A 79 -4.24 -1.03 -9.29
N LEU A 80 -5.12 -1.42 -8.37
CA LEU A 80 -4.89 -2.56 -7.48
C LEU A 80 -4.79 -3.87 -8.27
N GLU A 81 -5.68 -4.07 -9.25
CA GLU A 81 -5.64 -5.27 -10.10
C GLU A 81 -4.32 -5.35 -10.86
N LYS A 82 -3.86 -4.26 -11.45
CA LYS A 82 -2.58 -4.21 -12.14
C LYS A 82 -1.44 -4.65 -11.22
N ARG A 83 -1.40 -4.13 -10.01
CA ARG A 83 -0.33 -4.43 -9.05
C ARG A 83 -0.39 -5.86 -8.52
N VAL A 84 -1.57 -6.37 -8.26
CA VAL A 84 -1.79 -7.78 -7.89
C VAL A 84 -1.31 -8.69 -9.03
N ARG A 85 -1.69 -8.37 -10.25
CA ARG A 85 -1.31 -9.15 -11.44
C ARG A 85 0.20 -9.11 -11.66
N ASP A 86 0.82 -7.95 -11.55
CA ASP A 86 2.28 -7.79 -11.68
C ASP A 86 3.03 -8.61 -10.62
N ALA A 87 2.54 -8.61 -9.37
CA ALA A 87 3.13 -9.41 -8.29
C ALA A 87 3.05 -10.91 -8.59
N TRP A 88 1.91 -11.39 -9.03
CA TRP A 88 1.72 -12.80 -9.38
C TRP A 88 2.59 -13.23 -10.56
N GLU A 89 2.60 -12.43 -11.64
CA GLU A 89 3.43 -12.71 -12.81
C GLU A 89 4.92 -12.75 -12.46
N TYR A 90 5.38 -11.87 -11.59
CA TYR A 90 6.75 -11.87 -11.10
C TYR A 90 7.07 -13.14 -10.30
N ARG A 91 6.20 -13.55 -9.37
CA ARG A 91 6.40 -14.76 -8.55
C ARG A 91 6.46 -16.02 -9.40
N LYS A 92 5.62 -16.12 -10.42
CA LYS A 92 5.66 -17.26 -11.35
C LYS A 92 7.02 -17.43 -12.03
N LYS A 93 7.75 -16.34 -12.23
CA LYS A 93 9.07 -16.36 -12.91
C LYS A 93 10.22 -16.71 -11.97
N VAL A 94 10.11 -16.41 -10.68
CA VAL A 94 11.29 -16.40 -9.79
C VAL A 94 11.23 -17.37 -8.63
N VAL A 95 10.04 -17.88 -8.26
CA VAL A 95 9.88 -18.78 -7.09
C VAL A 95 8.93 -19.92 -7.41
N ASP A 96 8.98 -20.96 -6.55
CA ASP A 96 7.95 -21.99 -6.52
C ASP A 96 6.66 -21.40 -5.93
N THR A 97 5.62 -21.28 -6.75
CA THR A 97 4.35 -20.66 -6.35
C THR A 97 3.42 -21.58 -5.56
N GLY A 98 3.81 -22.82 -5.31
CA GLY A 98 3.09 -23.69 -4.38
C GLY A 98 3.07 -23.12 -2.97
N CYS A 99 4.21 -22.63 -2.50
CA CYS A 99 4.36 -21.90 -1.25
C CYS A 99 5.26 -20.71 -1.48
N CYS A 100 4.71 -19.50 -1.39
CA CYS A 100 5.49 -18.28 -1.63
C CYS A 100 4.85 -17.07 -0.95
N ARG A 101 5.68 -16.04 -0.73
CA ARG A 101 5.17 -14.71 -0.42
C ARG A 101 4.72 -14.06 -1.72
N LEU A 102 3.41 -14.01 -1.92
CA LEU A 102 2.81 -13.56 -3.18
C LEU A 102 2.82 -12.04 -3.29
N ILE A 103 2.52 -11.32 -2.18
CA ILE A 103 2.61 -9.87 -2.09
C ILE A 103 3.51 -9.52 -0.91
N PHE A 104 4.50 -8.67 -1.15
CA PHE A 104 5.46 -8.20 -0.16
C PHE A 104 5.43 -6.67 -0.05
N ALA A 105 4.30 -6.14 0.39
CA ALA A 105 4.11 -4.71 0.73
C ALA A 105 4.68 -3.75 -0.34
N GLU A 106 5.56 -2.85 0.08
CA GLU A 106 6.14 -1.81 -0.78
C GLU A 106 6.94 -2.39 -1.96
N ALA A 107 7.53 -3.56 -1.79
CA ALA A 107 8.27 -4.23 -2.88
C ALA A 107 7.38 -4.54 -4.09
N ASP A 108 6.08 -4.73 -3.86
CA ASP A 108 5.09 -4.96 -4.90
C ASP A 108 4.16 -3.76 -5.11
N PHE A 109 4.55 -2.58 -4.62
CA PHE A 109 3.78 -1.33 -4.73
C PHE A 109 2.38 -1.41 -4.11
N LEU A 110 2.23 -2.25 -3.08
CA LEU A 110 1.02 -2.39 -2.28
C LEU A 110 1.39 -2.14 -0.81
N PRO A 111 1.68 -0.89 -0.43
CA PRO A 111 2.27 -0.58 0.87
C PRO A 111 1.42 -1.05 2.04
N GLY A 112 2.06 -1.78 2.94
CA GLY A 112 1.44 -2.22 4.18
C GLY A 112 0.64 -3.51 4.10
N ILE A 113 0.62 -4.21 2.97
CA ILE A 113 -0.04 -5.52 2.89
C ILE A 113 0.94 -6.64 2.52
N VAL A 114 0.86 -7.75 3.22
CA VAL A 114 1.64 -8.96 2.94
C VAL A 114 0.65 -10.10 2.73
N VAL A 115 0.85 -10.86 1.66
CA VAL A 115 0.05 -12.05 1.37
C VAL A 115 0.98 -13.23 1.12
N ASP A 116 0.84 -14.27 1.92
CA ASP A 116 1.53 -15.54 1.74
C ASP A 116 0.57 -16.57 1.17
N LYS A 117 1.02 -17.30 0.18
CA LYS A 117 0.29 -18.39 -0.46
C LYS A 117 0.86 -19.73 -0.01
N PHE A 118 0.00 -20.59 0.50
CA PHE A 118 0.31 -21.97 0.86
C PHE A 118 -0.63 -22.88 0.10
N SER A 119 -0.20 -23.38 -1.05
CA SER A 119 -1.03 -24.16 -1.97
C SER A 119 -2.29 -23.37 -2.39
N ASP A 120 -3.48 -23.75 -1.93
CA ASP A 120 -4.76 -23.11 -2.22
C ASP A 120 -5.28 -22.23 -1.09
N VAL A 121 -4.39 -21.85 -0.16
CA VAL A 121 -4.72 -21.01 1.00
C VAL A 121 -3.90 -19.73 0.96
N LEU A 122 -4.53 -18.60 1.26
CA LEU A 122 -3.86 -17.31 1.41
C LEU A 122 -3.87 -16.87 2.89
N VAL A 123 -2.74 -16.34 3.33
CA VAL A 123 -2.62 -15.70 4.65
C VAL A 123 -2.30 -14.23 4.43
N VAL A 124 -3.17 -13.36 4.92
CA VAL A 124 -3.11 -11.90 4.69
C VAL A 124 -2.74 -11.19 5.98
N GLN A 125 -1.75 -10.29 5.89
CA GLN A 125 -1.40 -9.36 6.96
C GLN A 125 -1.56 -7.94 6.45
N SER A 126 -2.42 -7.16 7.11
CA SER A 126 -2.54 -5.74 6.87
C SER A 126 -1.78 -4.97 7.95
N LEU A 127 -0.71 -4.28 7.55
CA LEU A 127 0.24 -3.61 8.44
C LEU A 127 -0.02 -2.11 8.56
N ALA A 128 -0.91 -1.56 7.75
CA ALA A 128 -1.17 -0.14 7.69
C ALA A 128 -2.67 0.15 7.55
N LEU A 129 -3.10 1.25 8.14
CA LEU A 129 -4.52 1.61 8.20
C LEU A 129 -5.13 1.85 6.82
N GLY A 130 -4.42 2.56 5.95
CA GLY A 130 -4.94 2.91 4.62
C GLY A 130 -5.21 1.71 3.74
N ILE A 131 -4.25 0.80 3.66
CA ILE A 131 -4.39 -0.41 2.84
C ILE A 131 -5.45 -1.37 3.42
N ASP A 132 -5.71 -1.29 4.71
CA ASP A 132 -6.73 -2.10 5.37
C ASP A 132 -8.11 -1.89 4.75
N ARG A 133 -8.41 -0.70 4.28
CA ARG A 133 -9.67 -0.36 3.59
C ARG A 133 -9.81 -1.09 2.24
N PHE A 134 -8.70 -1.46 1.62
CA PHE A 134 -8.65 -2.14 0.32
C PHE A 134 -8.36 -3.64 0.43
N LYS A 135 -8.19 -4.15 1.63
CA LYS A 135 -7.81 -5.55 1.88
C LYS A 135 -8.76 -6.55 1.22
N GLU A 136 -10.05 -6.37 1.39
CA GLU A 136 -11.05 -7.27 0.80
C GLU A 136 -11.02 -7.22 -0.72
N THR A 137 -10.91 -6.03 -1.29
CA THR A 137 -10.77 -5.84 -2.75
C THR A 137 -9.52 -6.56 -3.26
N ILE A 138 -8.39 -6.41 -2.57
CA ILE A 138 -7.14 -7.08 -2.96
C ILE A 138 -7.29 -8.60 -2.91
N VAL A 139 -7.95 -9.13 -1.90
CA VAL A 139 -8.21 -10.58 -1.79
C VAL A 139 -9.08 -11.07 -2.95
N GLU A 140 -10.14 -10.36 -3.29
CA GLU A 140 -11.00 -10.71 -4.41
C GLU A 140 -10.24 -10.66 -5.76
N LEU A 141 -9.38 -9.67 -5.93
CA LEU A 141 -8.52 -9.55 -7.11
C LEU A 141 -7.52 -10.70 -7.19
N LEU A 142 -6.95 -11.11 -6.06
CA LEU A 142 -6.06 -12.28 -6.00
C LEU A 142 -6.81 -13.56 -6.40
N ARG A 143 -8.01 -13.78 -5.90
CA ARG A 143 -8.84 -14.92 -6.30
C ARG A 143 -9.08 -14.93 -7.81
N LYS A 144 -9.42 -13.78 -8.37
CA LYS A 144 -9.67 -13.61 -9.81
C LYS A 144 -8.41 -13.95 -10.64
N VAL A 145 -7.29 -13.34 -10.30
CA VAL A 145 -6.03 -13.52 -11.05
C VAL A 145 -5.53 -14.95 -10.95
N LEU A 146 -5.59 -15.55 -9.77
CA LEU A 146 -5.19 -16.95 -9.58
C LEU A 146 -6.11 -17.93 -10.31
N ALA A 147 -7.41 -17.64 -10.34
CA ALA A 147 -8.39 -18.47 -11.06
C ALA A 147 -8.14 -18.48 -12.56
N GLU A 148 -7.63 -17.41 -13.14
CA GLU A 148 -7.24 -17.35 -14.55
C GLU A 148 -6.15 -18.38 -14.90
N ASP A 149 -5.30 -18.72 -13.92
CA ASP A 149 -4.26 -19.74 -14.04
C ASP A 149 -4.70 -21.12 -13.50
N GLY A 150 -6.00 -21.30 -13.28
CA GLY A 150 -6.56 -22.58 -12.84
C GLY A 150 -6.41 -22.85 -11.36
N ILE A 151 -6.06 -21.83 -10.55
CA ILE A 151 -5.87 -21.99 -9.10
C ILE A 151 -7.11 -21.46 -8.38
N THR A 152 -7.82 -22.36 -7.70
CA THR A 152 -8.96 -22.01 -6.85
C THR A 152 -8.49 -21.89 -5.41
N ILE A 153 -8.67 -20.71 -4.82
CA ILE A 153 -8.32 -20.46 -3.42
C ILE A 153 -9.43 -21.00 -2.51
N ARG A 154 -9.10 -21.97 -1.67
CA ARG A 154 -10.01 -22.64 -0.75
C ARG A 154 -10.30 -21.82 0.49
N GLY A 155 -9.32 -21.08 1.00
CA GLY A 155 -9.45 -20.32 2.22
C GLY A 155 -8.53 -19.12 2.27
N VAL A 156 -8.97 -18.09 3.00
CA VAL A 156 -8.19 -16.89 3.27
C VAL A 156 -8.20 -16.64 4.77
N TYR A 157 -7.02 -16.53 5.36
CA TYR A 157 -6.84 -16.29 6.79
C TYR A 157 -6.13 -14.96 6.99
N GLU A 158 -6.59 -14.21 7.98
CA GLU A 158 -5.97 -12.95 8.35
C GLU A 158 -5.14 -13.10 9.61
N ARG A 159 -3.86 -12.68 9.56
CA ARG A 159 -3.02 -12.49 10.74
C ARG A 159 -3.14 -11.05 11.21
N SER A 160 -3.69 -10.84 12.39
CA SER A 160 -3.98 -9.52 12.93
C SER A 160 -3.15 -9.14 14.16
N ASP A 161 -2.15 -9.92 14.50
CA ASP A 161 -1.33 -9.79 15.72
C ASP A 161 -0.11 -8.86 15.56
N VAL A 162 -0.15 -7.93 14.62
CA VAL A 162 0.95 -7.01 14.34
C VAL A 162 0.88 -5.78 15.25
N LYS A 163 1.99 -5.46 15.90
CA LYS A 163 2.08 -4.36 16.88
C LYS A 163 1.67 -3.00 16.33
N ASP A 164 2.02 -2.71 15.09
CA ASP A 164 1.71 -1.42 14.45
C ASP A 164 0.22 -1.20 14.23
N ARG A 165 -0.55 -2.26 14.14
CA ARG A 165 -2.00 -2.18 14.00
C ARG A 165 -2.69 -1.82 15.33
N LYS A 166 -2.09 -2.21 16.46
CA LYS A 166 -2.62 -1.91 17.79
C LYS A 166 -2.41 -0.47 18.21
N SER A 167 -1.44 0.22 17.63
CA SER A 167 -1.18 1.63 17.89
C SER A 167 -2.07 2.58 17.08
N VAL A 168 -2.97 2.05 16.29
CA VAL A 168 -3.82 2.80 15.35
C VAL A 168 -5.26 2.94 15.86
N VAL A 169 -5.54 2.44 17.05
CA VAL A 169 -6.87 2.55 17.66
C VAL A 169 -7.02 3.86 18.41
#